data_d441236813bb6c232cb130afc13964e6
#
_entry.id   d441236813bb6c232cb130afc13964e6
#
_cell.length_a   1.000
_cell.length_b   1.000
_cell.length_c   1.000
_cell.angle_alpha   90.00
_cell.angle_beta   90.00
_cell.angle_gamma   90.00
#
_symmetry.space_group_name_H-M   'P 1'
#
loop_
_entity.id
_entity.type
_entity.pdbx_description
1 polymer ?
#
loop_
_entity_poly.entity_id
_entity_poly.type
_entity_poly.pdbx_seq_one_letter_code
_entity_poly.pdbx_strand_id
1 'polypeptide(L)'
;MNISFFLKPKVEVKYLQDDCSVQQALADMLESGFTAVPVIDKTGRYIGTIGEGDFLRLLMRTPAEKAAAMPVGQVRRRVTHRTVSMDASMEGLVELVTDQNFVPVVDGRGMFCGIITRHDVIKYMTGIWKAKT
;
A
#
# COMPACT_ATOMS: atom_id res chain seq x y z
N MET A 1 -6.77 17.70 -14.02
CA MET A 1 -6.97 16.27 -14.25
C MET A 1 -7.36 15.60 -12.94
N ASN A 2 -8.32 14.69 -13.00
CA ASN A 2 -8.76 13.93 -11.84
C ASN A 2 -7.77 12.78 -11.58
N ILE A 3 -7.34 12.62 -10.33
CA ILE A 3 -6.38 11.57 -9.98
C ILE A 3 -6.93 10.15 -10.14
N SER A 4 -8.26 9.99 -10.27
CA SER A 4 -8.88 8.69 -10.53
C SER A 4 -8.36 8.02 -11.80
N PHE A 5 -7.81 8.80 -12.72
CA PHE A 5 -7.14 8.29 -13.92
C PHE A 5 -6.03 7.29 -13.60
N PHE A 6 -5.36 7.47 -12.45
CA PHE A 6 -4.24 6.62 -12.05
C PHE A 6 -4.65 5.46 -11.15
N LEU A 7 -5.92 5.39 -10.76
CA LEU A 7 -6.35 4.40 -9.77
C LEU A 7 -6.23 2.98 -10.33
N LYS A 8 -5.49 2.15 -9.61
CA LYS A 8 -5.59 0.70 -9.72
C LYS A 8 -6.62 0.26 -8.70
N PRO A 9 -7.81 -0.21 -9.14
CA PRO A 9 -8.88 -0.54 -8.20
C PRO A 9 -8.52 -1.73 -7.32
N LYS A 10 -9.16 -1.81 -6.17
CA LYS A 10 -8.94 -2.83 -5.16
C LYS A 10 -8.88 -4.25 -5.73
N VAL A 11 -9.75 -4.58 -6.67
CA VAL A 11 -9.82 -5.93 -7.26
C VAL A 11 -8.55 -6.32 -8.03
N GLU A 12 -7.75 -5.34 -8.44
CA GLU A 12 -6.51 -5.56 -9.18
C GLU A 12 -5.26 -5.47 -8.30
N VAL A 13 -5.42 -5.20 -7.01
CA VAL A 13 -4.33 -4.88 -6.10
C VAL A 13 -4.14 -5.99 -5.09
N LYS A 14 -2.88 -6.33 -4.81
CA LYS A 14 -2.55 -7.22 -3.69
C LYS A 14 -2.70 -6.45 -2.38
N TYR A 15 -3.50 -6.98 -1.46
CA TYR A 15 -3.63 -6.46 -0.11
C TYR A 15 -3.77 -7.63 0.87
N LEU A 16 -3.62 -7.35 2.16
CA LEU A 16 -3.76 -8.35 3.22
C LEU A 16 -4.93 -7.98 4.13
N GLN A 17 -5.64 -9.00 4.62
CA GLN A 17 -6.60 -8.83 5.71
C GLN A 17 -5.82 -8.77 7.02
N ASP A 18 -6.27 -7.96 7.97
CA ASP A 18 -5.57 -7.74 9.24
C ASP A 18 -5.48 -8.99 10.12
N ASP A 19 -6.39 -9.94 9.94
CA ASP A 19 -6.39 -11.22 10.68
C ASP A 19 -5.57 -12.32 9.99
N CYS A 20 -5.01 -12.04 8.83
CA CYS A 20 -4.09 -12.96 8.15
C CYS A 20 -2.84 -13.17 9.02
N SER A 21 -2.37 -14.41 9.15
CA SER A 21 -1.16 -14.68 9.92
C SER A 21 0.08 -14.10 9.23
N VAL A 22 1.07 -13.74 10.03
CA VAL A 22 2.38 -13.28 9.51
C VAL A 22 2.98 -14.34 8.59
N GLN A 23 2.86 -15.62 8.94
CA GLN A 23 3.37 -16.71 8.11
C GLN A 23 2.75 -16.69 6.71
N GLN A 24 1.42 -16.56 6.64
CA GLN A 24 0.72 -16.51 5.35
C GLN A 24 1.06 -15.23 4.58
N ALA A 25 1.13 -14.10 5.28
CA ALA A 25 1.49 -12.82 4.67
C ALA A 25 2.86 -12.85 4.03
N LEU A 26 3.84 -13.43 4.72
CA LEU A 26 5.21 -13.57 4.18
C LEU A 26 5.25 -14.49 2.97
N ALA A 27 4.51 -15.60 3.01
CA ALA A 27 4.42 -16.51 1.86
C ALA A 27 3.83 -15.79 0.64
N ASP A 28 2.77 -15.01 0.84
CA ASP A 28 2.13 -14.24 -0.23
C ASP A 28 3.07 -13.18 -0.80
N MET A 29 3.81 -12.49 0.05
CA MET A 29 4.75 -11.45 -0.40
C MET A 29 5.92 -12.03 -1.18
N LEU A 30 6.46 -13.16 -0.73
CA LEU A 30 7.55 -13.84 -1.43
C LEU A 30 7.09 -14.33 -2.80
N GLU A 31 5.88 -14.85 -2.90
CA GLU A 31 5.32 -15.32 -4.17
C GLU A 31 5.05 -14.17 -5.14
N SER A 32 4.49 -13.07 -4.65
CA SER A 32 4.10 -11.92 -5.48
C SER A 32 5.26 -10.98 -5.81
N GLY A 33 6.35 -11.03 -5.02
CA GLY A 33 7.49 -10.14 -5.20
C GLY A 33 7.27 -8.71 -4.70
N PHE A 34 6.16 -8.40 -4.04
CA PHE A 34 5.92 -7.08 -3.48
C PHE A 34 6.73 -6.86 -2.21
N THR A 35 7.25 -5.64 -2.06
CA THR A 35 8.05 -5.25 -0.88
C THR A 35 7.21 -4.56 0.18
N ALA A 36 6.03 -4.10 -0.16
CA ALA A 36 5.08 -3.49 0.74
C ALA A 36 3.67 -3.67 0.20
N VAL A 37 2.70 -3.87 1.08
CA VAL A 37 1.30 -4.09 0.70
C VAL A 37 0.34 -3.39 1.68
N PRO A 38 -0.82 -2.93 1.20
CA PRO A 38 -1.87 -2.41 2.08
C PRO A 38 -2.46 -3.51 2.96
N VAL A 39 -2.87 -3.13 4.16
CA VAL A 39 -3.60 -3.99 5.09
C VAL A 39 -4.97 -3.36 5.35
N ILE A 40 -6.00 -4.18 5.24
CA ILE A 40 -7.40 -3.75 5.48
C ILE A 40 -8.02 -4.60 6.57
N ASP A 41 -9.06 -4.08 7.22
CA ASP A 41 -9.83 -4.85 8.19
C ASP A 41 -10.98 -5.61 7.51
N LYS A 42 -11.79 -6.32 8.31
CA LYS A 42 -12.88 -7.15 7.79
C LYS A 42 -13.97 -6.34 7.08
N THR A 43 -14.10 -5.06 7.41
CA THR A 43 -15.08 -4.19 6.78
C THR A 43 -14.58 -3.57 5.48
N GLY A 44 -13.30 -3.75 5.17
CA GLY A 44 -12.67 -3.15 3.98
C GLY A 44 -11.98 -1.83 4.24
N ARG A 45 -11.86 -1.42 5.50
CA ARG A 45 -11.18 -0.19 5.90
C ARG A 45 -9.68 -0.34 5.78
N TYR A 46 -9.03 0.66 5.22
CA TYR A 46 -7.58 0.72 5.20
C TYR A 46 -7.05 0.98 6.61
N ILE A 47 -6.15 0.13 7.10
CA ILE A 47 -5.55 0.28 8.43
C ILE A 47 -4.06 0.59 8.39
N GLY A 48 -3.41 0.36 7.28
CA GLY A 48 -1.99 0.70 7.14
C GLY A 48 -1.34 -0.06 6.00
N THR A 49 -0.05 0.20 5.81
CA THR A 49 0.78 -0.49 4.82
C THR A 49 1.92 -1.18 5.56
N ILE A 50 2.14 -2.45 5.26
CA ILE A 50 3.22 -3.23 5.88
C ILE A 50 4.28 -3.54 4.84
N GLY A 51 5.55 -3.43 5.24
CA GLY A 51 6.68 -3.68 4.37
C GLY A 51 7.63 -4.75 4.91
N GLU A 52 8.57 -5.15 4.08
CA GLU A 52 9.57 -6.15 4.42
C GLU A 52 10.33 -5.81 5.71
N GLY A 53 10.66 -4.53 5.89
CA GLY A 53 11.37 -4.09 7.09
C GLY A 53 10.59 -4.29 8.37
N ASP A 54 9.26 -4.16 8.31
CA ASP A 54 8.40 -4.40 9.48
C ASP A 54 8.45 -5.86 9.91
N PHE A 55 8.40 -6.78 8.94
CA PHE A 55 8.51 -8.21 9.21
C PHE A 55 9.90 -8.57 9.74
N LEU A 56 10.95 -8.01 9.15
CA LEU A 56 12.31 -8.27 9.61
C LEU A 56 12.49 -7.85 11.07
N ARG A 57 12.02 -6.66 11.42
CA ARG A 57 12.08 -6.18 12.81
C ARG A 57 11.31 -7.07 13.77
N LEU A 58 10.13 -7.54 13.34
CA LEU A 58 9.34 -8.48 14.13
C LEU A 58 10.13 -9.77 14.41
N LEU A 59 10.71 -10.35 13.35
CA LEU A 59 11.44 -11.61 13.46
C LEU A 59 12.71 -11.49 14.31
N MET A 60 13.30 -10.31 14.39
CA MET A 60 14.46 -10.04 15.24
C MET A 60 14.09 -9.92 16.72
N ARG A 61 12.84 -9.62 17.05
CA ARG A 61 12.38 -9.33 18.43
C ARG A 61 11.52 -10.45 19.02
N THR A 62 10.97 -11.32 18.18
CA THR A 62 9.95 -12.27 18.59
C THR A 62 10.36 -13.67 18.14
N PRO A 63 10.20 -14.70 19.00
CA PRO A 63 10.46 -16.07 18.59
C PRO A 63 9.69 -16.42 17.31
N ALA A 64 10.34 -17.15 16.40
CA ALA A 64 9.80 -17.40 15.07
C ALA A 64 8.39 -17.99 15.06
N GLU A 65 8.14 -18.97 15.95
CA GLU A 65 6.82 -19.62 16.04
C GLU A 65 5.73 -18.66 16.48
N LYS A 66 6.03 -17.81 17.45
CA LYS A 66 5.10 -16.80 17.94
C LYS A 66 4.83 -15.75 16.88
N ALA A 67 5.87 -15.28 16.20
CA ALA A 67 5.76 -14.32 15.12
C ALA A 67 4.90 -14.87 13.97
N ALA A 68 5.12 -16.12 13.58
CA ALA A 68 4.41 -16.76 12.48
C ALA A 68 2.90 -16.78 12.69
N ALA A 69 2.45 -17.00 13.92
CA ALA A 69 1.03 -17.10 14.29
C ALA A 69 0.37 -15.74 14.53
N MET A 70 1.15 -14.68 14.63
CA MET A 70 0.61 -13.34 14.93
C MET A 70 -0.24 -12.83 13.76
N PRO A 71 -1.43 -12.21 14.04
CA PRO A 71 -2.17 -11.52 12.99
C PRO A 71 -1.37 -10.34 12.43
N VAL A 72 -1.37 -10.19 11.11
CA VAL A 72 -0.56 -9.15 10.46
C VAL A 72 -0.93 -7.74 10.90
N GLY A 73 -2.19 -7.52 11.27
CA GLY A 73 -2.65 -6.22 11.76
C GLY A 73 -2.03 -5.81 13.10
N GLN A 74 -1.45 -6.76 13.85
CA GLN A 74 -0.79 -6.49 15.13
C GLN A 74 0.71 -6.21 14.98
N VAL A 75 1.27 -6.36 13.78
CA VAL A 75 2.67 -6.09 13.54
C VAL A 75 2.92 -4.58 13.61
N ARG A 76 3.90 -4.18 14.41
CA ARG A 76 4.28 -2.78 14.53
C ARG A 76 4.87 -2.28 13.21
N ARG A 77 4.33 -1.18 12.70
CA ARG A 77 4.82 -0.52 11.49
C ARG A 77 5.63 0.71 11.89
N ARG A 78 6.82 0.83 11.33
CA ARG A 78 7.72 1.94 11.64
C ARG A 78 7.25 3.25 11.03
N VAL A 79 6.71 3.18 9.81
CA VAL A 79 6.31 4.34 9.03
C VAL A 79 4.81 4.32 8.82
N THR A 80 4.16 5.46 9.05
CA THR A 80 2.74 5.63 8.70
C THR A 80 2.68 6.13 7.27
N HIS A 81 2.15 5.29 6.37
CA HIS A 81 1.91 5.69 4.99
C HIS A 81 0.70 6.61 4.93
N ARG A 82 0.85 7.69 4.16
CA ARG A 82 -0.24 8.64 3.93
C ARG A 82 -1.13 8.13 2.82
N THR A 83 -2.43 8.41 2.94
CA THR A 83 -3.45 8.06 1.96
C THR A 83 -3.91 9.29 1.20
N VAL A 84 -4.69 9.07 0.15
CA VAL A 84 -5.28 10.14 -0.65
C VAL A 84 -6.74 9.81 -0.90
N SER A 85 -7.59 10.81 -1.04
CA SER A 85 -8.97 10.66 -1.49
C SER A 85 -9.06 10.94 -3.00
N MET A 86 -10.14 10.48 -3.63
CA MET A 86 -10.30 10.61 -5.08
C MET A 86 -10.42 12.06 -5.55
N ASP A 87 -10.79 12.97 -4.67
CA ASP A 87 -10.93 14.40 -4.98
C ASP A 87 -9.67 15.21 -4.69
N ALA A 88 -8.58 14.56 -4.33
CA ALA A 88 -7.31 15.24 -4.09
C ALA A 88 -6.74 15.87 -5.37
N SER A 89 -5.93 16.89 -5.20
CA SER A 89 -5.29 17.57 -6.32
C SER A 89 -4.14 16.75 -6.89
N MET A 90 -3.83 17.00 -8.14
CA MET A 90 -2.65 16.42 -8.78
C MET A 90 -1.36 16.78 -8.06
N GLU A 91 -1.26 18.03 -7.59
CA GLU A 91 -0.10 18.51 -6.82
C GLU A 91 0.08 17.72 -5.52
N GLY A 92 -1.01 17.49 -4.79
CA GLY A 92 -0.98 16.69 -3.57
C GLY A 92 -0.56 15.26 -3.83
N LEU A 93 -1.03 14.66 -4.92
CA LEU A 93 -0.63 13.31 -5.32
C LEU A 93 0.86 13.24 -5.64
N VAL A 94 1.37 14.17 -6.44
CA VAL A 94 2.79 14.20 -6.82
C VAL A 94 3.68 14.30 -5.56
N GLU A 95 3.27 15.13 -4.61
CA GLU A 95 3.99 15.26 -3.34
C GLU A 95 4.07 13.93 -2.59
N LEU A 96 2.97 13.19 -2.53
CA LEU A 96 2.94 11.89 -1.85
C LEU A 96 3.79 10.84 -2.56
N VAL A 97 3.74 10.75 -3.89
CA VAL A 97 4.54 9.76 -4.62
C VAL A 97 6.01 10.11 -4.69
N THR A 98 6.40 11.32 -4.31
CA THR A 98 7.81 11.67 -4.12
C THR A 98 8.40 10.88 -2.95
N ASP A 99 7.60 10.67 -1.89
CA ASP A 99 8.05 9.99 -0.67
C ASP A 99 7.64 8.52 -0.61
N GLN A 100 6.55 8.15 -1.27
CA GLN A 100 5.97 6.81 -1.22
C GLN A 100 5.96 6.18 -2.61
N ASN A 101 6.33 4.92 -2.71
CA ASN A 101 6.33 4.19 -3.97
C ASN A 101 4.91 4.01 -4.52
N PHE A 102 3.92 3.95 -3.64
CA PHE A 102 2.51 3.98 -3.99
C PHE A 102 1.74 4.70 -2.88
N VAL A 103 0.52 5.13 -3.23
CA VAL A 103 -0.36 5.82 -2.29
C VAL A 103 -1.68 5.06 -2.22
N PRO A 104 -2.08 4.60 -1.03
CA PRO A 104 -3.41 4.01 -0.88
C PRO A 104 -4.49 5.07 -1.06
N VAL A 105 -5.55 4.70 -1.78
CA VAL A 105 -6.71 5.58 -2.01
C VAL A 105 -7.85 5.11 -1.13
N VAL A 106 -8.41 6.04 -0.37
CA VAL A 106 -9.54 5.76 0.55
C VAL A 106 -10.69 6.71 0.26
N ASP A 107 -11.90 6.28 0.57
CA ASP A 107 -13.09 7.13 0.48
C ASP A 107 -13.33 7.90 1.78
N GLY A 108 -14.44 8.66 1.83
CA GLY A 108 -14.78 9.47 3.01
C GLY A 108 -15.05 8.68 4.29
N ARG A 109 -15.22 7.37 4.19
CA ARG A 109 -15.40 6.46 5.34
C ARG A 109 -14.13 5.71 5.71
N GLY A 110 -13.02 5.98 5.00
CA GLY A 110 -11.77 5.28 5.21
C GLY A 110 -11.69 3.92 4.52
N MET A 111 -12.65 3.60 3.64
CA MET A 111 -12.66 2.34 2.92
C MET A 111 -11.59 2.33 1.84
N PHE A 112 -10.87 1.21 1.74
CA PHE A 112 -9.81 1.05 0.75
C PHE A 112 -10.39 0.90 -0.65
N CYS A 113 -10.02 1.80 -1.56
CA CYS A 113 -10.51 1.81 -2.94
C CYS A 113 -9.49 1.22 -3.92
N GLY A 114 -8.22 1.27 -3.58
CA GLY A 114 -7.14 0.85 -4.47
C GLY A 114 -5.86 1.63 -4.19
N ILE A 115 -4.96 1.65 -5.16
CA ILE A 115 -3.69 2.38 -5.03
C ILE A 115 -3.42 3.22 -6.27
N ILE A 116 -2.54 4.21 -6.10
CA ILE A 116 -1.92 4.93 -7.19
C ILE A 116 -0.41 4.73 -7.05
N THR A 117 0.26 4.30 -8.11
CA THR A 117 1.69 4.02 -8.06
C THR A 117 2.51 5.20 -8.58
N ARG A 118 3.69 5.37 -8.01
CA ARG A 118 4.70 6.31 -8.50
C ARG A 118 5.00 6.05 -9.97
N HIS A 119 5.14 4.78 -10.34
CA HIS A 119 5.45 4.39 -11.72
C HIS A 119 4.43 4.96 -12.72
N ASP A 120 3.14 4.83 -12.43
CA ASP A 120 2.10 5.28 -13.34
C ASP A 120 2.06 6.80 -13.47
N VAL A 121 2.33 7.51 -12.37
CA VAL A 121 2.41 8.97 -12.40
C VAL A 121 3.61 9.42 -13.25
N ILE A 122 4.77 8.81 -13.06
CA ILE A 122 5.97 9.12 -13.85
C ILE A 122 5.71 8.83 -15.34
N LYS A 123 5.12 7.68 -15.64
CA LYS A 123 4.81 7.28 -17.02
C LYS A 123 3.92 8.30 -17.71
N TYR A 124 2.91 8.79 -17.00
CA TYR A 124 2.02 9.82 -17.52
C TYR A 124 2.78 11.13 -17.82
N MET A 125 3.61 11.58 -16.86
CA MET A 125 4.39 12.82 -17.02
C MET A 125 5.37 12.72 -18.20
N THR A 126 6.07 11.59 -18.32
CA THR A 126 7.00 11.40 -19.47
C THR A 126 6.25 11.32 -20.80
N GLY A 127 5.04 10.79 -20.80
CA GLY A 127 4.17 10.78 -21.97
C GLY A 127 3.82 12.18 -22.46
N ILE A 128 3.53 13.09 -21.51
CA ILE A 128 3.27 14.50 -21.81
C ILE A 128 4.50 15.14 -22.46
N TRP A 129 5.70 14.91 -21.89
CA TRP A 129 6.93 15.47 -22.44
C TRP A 129 7.19 14.97 -23.86
N LYS A 130 7.00 13.69 -24.13
CA LYS A 130 7.17 13.11 -25.46
C LYS A 130 6.19 13.71 -26.47
N ALA A 131 4.95 13.96 -26.05
CA ALA A 131 3.94 14.54 -26.92
C ALA A 131 4.26 16.00 -27.31
N LYS A 132 5.05 16.70 -26.49
CA LYS A 132 5.46 18.10 -26.75
C LYS A 132 6.72 18.22 -27.61
N THR A 133 7.42 17.14 -27.81
CA THR A 133 8.62 17.11 -28.66
C THR A 133 8.28 16.63 -30.07
#